data_410d638bf8a0ff80400bf7f32f1e23c7
#
_entry.id   410d638bf8a0ff80400bf7f32f1e23c7
#
_cell.length_a   1.000
_cell.length_b   1.000
_cell.length_c   1.000
_cell.angle_alpha   90.00
_cell.angle_beta   90.00
_cell.angle_gamma   90.00
#
_symmetry.space_group_name_H-M   'P 1'
#
loop_
_entity.id
_entity.type
_entity.pdbx_description
1 polymer ?
#
loop_
_entity_poly.entity_id
_entity_poly.type
_entity_poly.pdbx_seq_one_letter_code
_entity_poly.pdbx_strand_id
1 'polypeptide(L)'
;MEQLQQRIIELLPQGSIGRYDLLPVLADKELSREIARKLAEPYRCRAEMVVAPEALGWLLGEKVAAELDIPLLPLRKGEKLPYASEELYRVAFMDYSGHRKSLETAKNAPLNGKRVLIVDEWVETGAQIKAVMALLEKFDCSVTGIATIGADINERTQAWVDQGLFTCICRGF
;
A
#
# COMPACT_ATOMS: atom_id res chain seq x y z
N MET A 1 16.59 -8.94 -8.69
CA MET A 1 16.08 -7.65 -8.17
C MET A 1 16.50 -6.50 -9.07
N GLU A 2 17.78 -6.33 -9.37
CA GLU A 2 18.31 -5.22 -10.19
C GLU A 2 17.67 -5.11 -11.59
N GLN A 3 17.50 -6.21 -12.30
CA GLN A 3 16.84 -6.17 -13.62
C GLN A 3 15.38 -5.71 -13.55
N LEU A 4 14.63 -6.14 -12.53
CA LEU A 4 13.25 -5.70 -12.33
C LEU A 4 13.20 -4.21 -12.01
N GLN A 5 14.08 -3.75 -11.13
CA GLN A 5 14.21 -2.34 -10.78
C GLN A 5 14.55 -1.48 -12.01
N GLN A 6 15.50 -1.91 -12.85
CA GLN A 6 15.87 -1.21 -14.06
C GLN A 6 14.68 -1.06 -15.03
N ARG A 7 13.93 -2.13 -15.26
CA ARG A 7 12.72 -2.10 -16.13
C ARG A 7 11.63 -1.17 -15.57
N ILE A 8 11.47 -1.10 -14.24
CA ILE A 8 10.55 -0.16 -13.62
C ILE A 8 11.02 1.27 -13.89
N ILE A 9 12.29 1.57 -13.66
CA ILE A 9 12.88 2.91 -13.84
C ILE A 9 12.73 3.39 -15.30
N GLU A 10 12.95 2.52 -16.27
CA GLU A 10 12.82 2.83 -17.70
C GLU A 10 11.39 3.24 -18.11
N LEU A 11 10.38 2.74 -17.37
CA LEU A 11 8.97 3.07 -17.60
C LEU A 11 8.43 4.15 -16.66
N LEU A 12 9.24 4.67 -15.74
CA LEU A 12 8.81 5.72 -14.80
C LEU A 12 9.07 7.12 -15.37
N PRO A 13 8.10 7.76 -16.05
CA PRO A 13 8.27 9.14 -16.43
C PRO A 13 8.22 10.03 -15.18
N GLN A 14 9.20 10.90 -15.06
CA GLN A 14 9.17 11.96 -14.07
C GLN A 14 8.23 13.07 -14.55
N GLY A 15 7.11 13.26 -13.84
CA GLY A 15 6.19 14.36 -14.12
C GLY A 15 6.81 15.74 -13.86
N SER A 16 6.28 16.78 -14.50
CA SER A 16 6.75 18.17 -14.36
C SER A 16 6.71 18.74 -12.93
N ILE A 17 5.98 18.08 -12.02
CA ILE A 17 5.89 18.44 -10.60
C ILE A 17 6.78 17.58 -9.71
N GLY A 18 7.77 16.87 -10.28
CA GLY A 18 8.75 16.07 -9.54
C GLY A 18 8.23 14.75 -8.99
N ARG A 19 7.13 14.22 -9.54
CA ARG A 19 6.53 12.93 -9.15
C ARG A 19 6.68 11.91 -10.25
N TYR A 20 6.75 10.65 -9.87
CA TYR A 20 6.74 9.53 -10.80
C TYR A 20 5.30 9.12 -11.15
N ASP A 21 5.05 8.90 -12.43
CA ASP A 21 3.79 8.31 -12.90
C ASP A 21 3.95 6.78 -12.96
N LEU A 22 3.25 6.09 -12.08
CA LEU A 22 3.27 4.61 -12.01
C LEU A 22 2.24 3.94 -12.95
N LEU A 23 1.41 4.71 -13.63
CA LEU A 23 0.42 4.14 -14.56
C LEU A 23 1.04 3.32 -15.68
N PRO A 24 2.13 3.75 -16.36
CA PRO A 24 2.76 2.92 -17.38
C PRO A 24 3.29 1.58 -16.85
N VAL A 25 3.86 1.59 -15.63
CA VAL A 25 4.36 0.37 -14.96
C VAL A 25 3.22 -0.60 -14.63
N LEU A 26 2.09 -0.07 -14.10
CA LEU A 26 0.92 -0.88 -13.76
C LEU A 26 0.15 -1.37 -15.01
N ALA A 27 0.23 -0.63 -16.13
CA ALA A 27 -0.40 -0.98 -17.40
C ALA A 27 0.39 -2.05 -18.18
N ASP A 28 1.70 -2.17 -17.94
CA ASP A 28 2.48 -3.25 -18.53
C ASP A 28 2.10 -4.59 -17.86
N LYS A 29 1.54 -5.49 -18.65
CA LYS A 29 0.98 -6.76 -18.17
C LYS A 29 2.03 -7.66 -17.52
N GLU A 30 3.17 -7.82 -18.16
CA GLU A 30 4.20 -8.75 -17.69
C GLU A 30 4.99 -8.15 -16.51
N LEU A 31 5.33 -6.86 -16.61
CA LEU A 31 6.03 -6.15 -15.54
C LEU A 31 5.19 -6.08 -14.26
N SER A 32 3.91 -5.72 -14.38
CA SER A 32 3.03 -5.62 -13.21
C SER A 32 2.78 -6.98 -12.52
N ARG A 33 2.78 -8.09 -13.27
CA ARG A 33 2.75 -9.44 -12.70
C ARG A 33 4.03 -9.79 -11.96
N GLU A 34 5.17 -9.50 -12.58
CA GLU A 34 6.49 -9.77 -11.97
C GLU A 34 6.65 -8.98 -10.67
N ILE A 35 6.25 -7.71 -10.66
CA ILE A 35 6.19 -6.85 -9.46
C ILE A 35 5.32 -7.49 -8.39
N ALA A 36 4.08 -7.85 -8.71
CA ALA A 36 3.14 -8.43 -7.75
C ALA A 36 3.69 -9.72 -7.13
N ARG A 37 4.22 -10.64 -7.96
CA ARG A 37 4.85 -11.88 -7.49
C ARG A 37 6.01 -11.61 -6.57
N LYS A 38 6.86 -10.62 -6.91
CA LYS A 38 8.04 -10.27 -6.10
C LYS A 38 7.66 -9.65 -4.76
N LEU A 39 6.64 -8.80 -4.75
CA LEU A 39 6.11 -8.21 -3.51
C LEU A 39 5.37 -9.22 -2.64
N ALA A 40 4.71 -10.21 -3.23
CA ALA A 40 3.99 -11.26 -2.51
C ALA A 40 4.91 -12.28 -1.85
N GLU A 41 6.06 -12.58 -2.48
CA GLU A 41 6.96 -13.67 -2.09
C GLU A 41 7.29 -13.74 -0.59
N PRO A 42 7.65 -12.65 0.12
CA PRO A 42 7.97 -12.70 1.55
C PRO A 42 6.77 -12.99 2.47
N TYR A 43 5.54 -12.87 1.95
CA TYR A 43 4.31 -12.90 2.75
C TYR A 43 3.47 -14.16 2.53
N ARG A 44 3.94 -15.11 1.71
CA ARG A 44 3.28 -16.41 1.52
C ARG A 44 3.09 -17.11 2.87
N CYS A 45 1.87 -17.58 3.13
CA CYS A 45 1.45 -18.21 4.39
C CYS A 45 1.56 -17.31 5.64
N ARG A 46 1.91 -16.03 5.50
CA ARG A 46 2.04 -15.09 6.60
C ARG A 46 0.86 -14.12 6.69
N ALA A 47 0.37 -13.64 5.56
CA ALA A 47 -0.79 -12.76 5.48
C ALA A 47 -2.08 -13.55 5.21
N GLU A 48 -3.20 -13.03 5.71
CA GLU A 48 -4.55 -13.56 5.50
C GLU A 48 -5.44 -12.61 4.70
N MET A 49 -5.00 -11.37 4.56
CA MET A 49 -5.69 -10.33 3.81
C MET A 49 -4.70 -9.26 3.35
N VAL A 50 -4.89 -8.77 2.13
CA VAL A 50 -4.25 -7.54 1.67
C VAL A 50 -5.16 -6.37 2.00
N VAL A 51 -4.59 -5.26 2.46
CA VAL A 51 -5.27 -3.98 2.61
C VAL A 51 -4.53 -2.94 1.77
N ALA A 52 -5.25 -2.20 0.95
CA ALA A 52 -4.64 -1.20 0.06
C ALA A 52 -5.45 0.11 0.05
N PRO A 53 -4.78 1.29 0.16
CA PRO A 53 -5.45 2.58 0.08
C PRO A 53 -5.78 2.98 -1.36
N GLU A 54 -6.81 3.80 -1.53
CA GLU A 54 -7.21 4.43 -2.81
C GLU A 54 -6.08 5.36 -3.33
N ALA A 55 -5.73 5.38 -4.63
CA ALA A 55 -6.40 4.70 -5.72
C ALA A 55 -5.51 3.62 -6.39
N LEU A 56 -4.24 3.90 -6.70
CA LEU A 56 -3.34 2.97 -7.40
C LEU A 56 -2.95 1.78 -6.51
N GLY A 57 -2.91 1.98 -5.19
CA GLY A 57 -2.72 0.91 -4.23
C GLY A 57 -3.70 -0.24 -4.43
N TRP A 58 -4.94 0.02 -4.87
CA TRP A 58 -5.91 -1.04 -5.18
C TRP A 58 -5.50 -1.90 -6.35
N LEU A 59 -4.98 -1.28 -7.42
CA LEU A 59 -4.57 -2.01 -8.63
C LEU A 59 -3.39 -2.94 -8.34
N LEU A 60 -2.43 -2.46 -7.56
CA LEU A 60 -1.30 -3.28 -7.12
C LEU A 60 -1.73 -4.31 -6.07
N GLY A 61 -2.56 -3.88 -5.11
CA GLY A 61 -3.07 -4.73 -4.04
C GLY A 61 -3.85 -5.93 -4.56
N GLU A 62 -4.69 -5.77 -5.58
CA GLU A 62 -5.41 -6.87 -6.22
C GLU A 62 -4.45 -7.90 -6.82
N LYS A 63 -3.43 -7.44 -7.55
CA LYS A 63 -2.45 -8.35 -8.13
C LYS A 63 -1.64 -9.11 -7.07
N VAL A 64 -1.25 -8.43 -5.98
CA VAL A 64 -0.53 -9.06 -4.86
C VAL A 64 -1.44 -10.04 -4.10
N ALA A 65 -2.70 -9.69 -3.88
CA ALA A 65 -3.69 -10.56 -3.24
C ALA A 65 -3.92 -11.84 -4.05
N ALA A 66 -4.05 -11.71 -5.39
CA ALA A 66 -4.16 -12.84 -6.30
C ALA A 66 -2.93 -13.76 -6.27
N GLU A 67 -1.71 -13.22 -6.19
CA GLU A 67 -0.47 -14.00 -6.06
C GLU A 67 -0.35 -14.74 -4.72
N LEU A 68 -1.00 -14.23 -3.67
CA LEU A 68 -1.07 -14.84 -2.34
C LEU A 68 -2.27 -15.77 -2.15
N ASP A 69 -3.23 -15.77 -3.06
CA ASP A 69 -4.53 -16.45 -2.96
C ASP A 69 -5.30 -16.05 -1.67
N ILE A 70 -5.34 -14.73 -1.39
CA ILE A 70 -6.03 -14.14 -0.23
C ILE A 70 -6.88 -12.92 -0.67
N PRO A 71 -7.91 -12.54 0.11
CA PRO A 71 -8.74 -11.39 -0.25
C PRO A 71 -8.02 -10.06 -0.14
N LEU A 72 -8.46 -9.08 -0.95
CA LEU A 72 -8.15 -7.65 -0.82
C LEU A 72 -9.29 -6.92 -0.13
N LEU A 73 -8.99 -6.09 0.87
CA LEU A 73 -9.88 -5.05 1.37
C LEU A 73 -9.38 -3.66 0.90
N PRO A 74 -10.09 -3.01 -0.02
CA PRO A 74 -9.75 -1.67 -0.47
C PRO A 74 -10.19 -0.62 0.56
N LEU A 75 -9.28 0.26 1.00
CA LEU A 75 -9.61 1.41 1.85
C LEU A 75 -9.96 2.62 0.99
N ARG A 76 -11.04 3.30 1.36
CA ARG A 76 -11.48 4.53 0.67
C ARG A 76 -10.89 5.78 1.32
N LYS A 77 -10.58 6.78 0.48
CA LYS A 77 -10.42 8.16 0.95
C LYS A 77 -11.79 8.71 1.36
N GLY A 78 -11.82 9.54 2.39
CA GLY A 78 -13.03 9.90 3.12
C GLY A 78 -14.24 10.35 2.31
N GLU A 79 -15.41 10.15 2.88
CA GLU A 79 -16.73 10.57 2.37
C GLU A 79 -17.21 9.87 1.09
N LYS A 80 -16.72 8.64 0.85
CA LYS A 80 -17.06 7.88 -0.36
C LYS A 80 -17.78 6.57 -0.09
N LEU A 81 -17.88 6.16 1.18
CA LEU A 81 -18.59 4.95 1.54
C LEU A 81 -20.09 5.25 1.81
N PRO A 82 -21.00 4.35 1.42
CA PRO A 82 -22.45 4.53 1.57
C PRO A 82 -22.93 4.17 2.99
N TYR A 83 -22.27 4.67 4.02
CA TYR A 83 -22.56 4.41 5.42
C TYR A 83 -22.69 5.72 6.20
N ALA A 84 -23.50 5.73 7.25
CA ALA A 84 -23.53 6.81 8.21
C ALA A 84 -22.18 6.92 8.96
N SER A 85 -21.83 8.10 9.44
CA SER A 85 -20.51 8.33 10.06
C SER A 85 -20.25 7.43 11.27
N GLU A 86 -21.28 7.08 12.04
CA GLU A 86 -21.23 6.18 13.19
C GLU A 86 -20.93 4.72 12.82
N GLU A 87 -21.14 4.34 11.58
CA GLU A 87 -20.87 2.99 11.06
C GLU A 87 -19.43 2.85 10.50
N LEU A 88 -18.69 3.96 10.45
CA LEU A 88 -17.35 4.01 9.89
C LEU A 88 -16.27 4.15 10.97
N TYR A 89 -15.13 3.51 10.73
CA TYR A 89 -13.86 3.97 11.27
C TYR A 89 -13.20 4.90 10.27
N ARG A 90 -12.75 6.06 10.76
CA ARG A 90 -12.06 7.08 9.96
C ARG A 90 -10.78 7.51 10.66
N VAL A 91 -9.69 7.60 9.90
CA VAL A 91 -8.40 8.11 10.39
C VAL A 91 -7.94 9.22 9.45
N ALA A 92 -7.72 10.41 10.01
CA ALA A 92 -7.19 11.55 9.28
C ALA A 92 -5.66 11.56 9.28
N PHE A 93 -5.07 12.07 8.21
CA PHE A 93 -3.63 12.28 8.08
C PHE A 93 -3.34 13.51 7.20
N MET A 94 -2.12 14.03 7.28
CA MET A 94 -1.62 15.03 6.36
C MET A 94 -0.87 14.33 5.24
N ASP A 95 -1.24 14.57 3.99
CA ASP A 95 -0.49 14.05 2.86
C ASP A 95 0.83 14.82 2.66
N TYR A 96 1.66 14.33 1.73
CA TYR A 96 2.95 14.96 1.42
C TYR A 96 2.83 16.43 0.96
N SER A 97 1.68 16.85 0.42
CA SER A 97 1.42 18.22 -0.04
C SER A 97 0.81 19.13 1.05
N GLY A 98 0.73 18.62 2.30
CA GLY A 98 0.18 19.36 3.43
C GLY A 98 -1.35 19.41 3.46
N HIS A 99 -2.06 18.65 2.60
CA HIS A 99 -3.51 18.58 2.64
C HIS A 99 -3.99 17.52 3.63
N ARG A 100 -5.02 17.89 4.39
CA ARG A 100 -5.69 16.95 5.30
C ARG A 100 -6.53 15.98 4.47
N LYS A 101 -6.22 14.69 4.61
CA LYS A 101 -6.93 13.55 4.01
C LYS A 101 -7.45 12.65 5.12
N SER A 102 -8.32 11.71 4.77
CA SER A 102 -8.71 10.63 5.66
C SER A 102 -8.85 9.33 4.88
N LEU A 103 -8.64 8.21 5.59
CA LEU A 103 -9.01 6.88 5.14
C LEU A 103 -10.16 6.37 5.98
N GLU A 104 -11.04 5.61 5.38
CA GLU A 104 -12.21 5.06 6.06
C GLU A 104 -12.54 3.64 5.62
N THR A 105 -13.16 2.89 6.52
CA THR A 105 -13.74 1.58 6.29
C THR A 105 -14.94 1.36 7.20
N ALA A 106 -15.84 0.47 6.80
CA ALA A 106 -16.98 0.10 7.63
C ALA A 106 -16.53 -0.64 8.90
N LYS A 107 -17.19 -0.40 10.03
CA LYS A 107 -16.90 -1.07 11.31
C LYS A 107 -17.14 -2.58 11.27
N ASN A 108 -17.98 -3.04 10.36
CA ASN A 108 -18.27 -4.47 10.13
C ASN A 108 -17.38 -5.09 9.05
N ALA A 109 -16.31 -4.41 8.60
CA ALA A 109 -15.35 -4.99 7.66
C ALA A 109 -14.75 -6.29 8.23
N PRO A 110 -14.47 -7.30 7.38
CA PRO A 110 -14.02 -8.63 7.82
C PRO A 110 -12.53 -8.64 8.19
N LEU A 111 -12.12 -7.76 9.09
CA LEU A 111 -10.72 -7.52 9.48
C LEU A 111 -10.34 -8.10 10.84
N ASN A 112 -11.30 -8.26 11.78
CA ASN A 112 -11.00 -8.58 13.18
C ASN A 112 -9.99 -9.72 13.35
N GLY A 113 -8.87 -9.40 14.03
CA GLY A 113 -7.80 -10.33 14.38
C GLY A 113 -6.97 -10.84 13.20
N LYS A 114 -7.15 -10.30 11.98
CA LYS A 114 -6.44 -10.75 10.78
C LYS A 114 -4.97 -10.34 10.77
N ARG A 115 -4.16 -11.20 10.14
CA ARG A 115 -2.79 -10.88 9.73
C ARG A 115 -2.84 -10.19 8.38
N VAL A 116 -2.48 -8.91 8.34
CA VAL A 116 -2.70 -8.03 7.19
C VAL A 116 -1.38 -7.63 6.54
N LEU A 117 -1.32 -7.72 5.21
CA LEU A 117 -0.29 -7.10 4.39
C LEU A 117 -0.84 -5.76 3.84
N ILE A 118 -0.14 -4.66 4.12
CA ILE A 118 -0.45 -3.36 3.53
C ILE A 118 0.26 -3.26 2.19
N VAL A 119 -0.47 -2.91 1.12
CA VAL A 119 0.09 -2.73 -0.22
C VAL A 119 -0.24 -1.33 -0.72
N ASP A 120 0.77 -0.60 -1.17
CA ASP A 120 0.63 0.72 -1.81
C ASP A 120 1.61 0.82 -2.98
N GLU A 121 1.37 1.71 -3.94
CA GLU A 121 2.27 1.84 -5.09
C GLU A 121 3.55 2.61 -4.75
N TRP A 122 3.42 3.67 -3.95
CA TRP A 122 4.55 4.50 -3.53
C TRP A 122 4.37 5.02 -2.11
N VAL A 123 5.43 4.98 -1.33
CA VAL A 123 5.45 5.53 0.03
C VAL A 123 6.38 6.73 0.08
N GLU A 124 5.81 7.94 0.14
CA GLU A 124 6.54 9.21 0.30
C GLU A 124 6.88 9.42 1.80
N THR A 125 6.10 10.22 2.50
CA THR A 125 6.32 10.51 3.94
C THR A 125 5.96 9.36 4.88
N GLY A 126 5.27 8.34 4.40
CA GLY A 126 4.70 7.25 5.20
C GLY A 126 3.47 7.64 6.02
N ALA A 127 2.95 8.86 5.88
CA ALA A 127 1.77 9.32 6.64
C ALA A 127 0.51 8.51 6.30
N GLN A 128 0.30 8.16 5.02
CA GLN A 128 -0.83 7.33 4.58
C GLN A 128 -0.75 5.93 5.18
N ILE A 129 0.42 5.30 5.16
CA ILE A 129 0.63 3.96 5.76
C ILE A 129 0.39 3.99 7.27
N LYS A 130 0.83 5.04 7.99
CA LYS A 130 0.49 5.21 9.42
C LYS A 130 -1.02 5.30 9.65
N ALA A 131 -1.74 6.01 8.78
CA ALA A 131 -3.20 6.09 8.88
C ALA A 131 -3.86 4.73 8.64
N VAL A 132 -3.33 3.92 7.70
CA VAL A 132 -3.77 2.53 7.50
C VAL A 132 -3.54 1.72 8.77
N MET A 133 -2.34 1.76 9.35
CA MET A 133 -2.02 1.04 10.60
C MET A 133 -2.97 1.41 11.74
N ALA A 134 -3.17 2.72 11.98
CA ALA A 134 -4.08 3.21 13.02
C ALA A 134 -5.55 2.80 12.79
N LEU A 135 -5.93 2.58 11.53
CA LEU A 135 -7.25 2.06 11.19
C LEU A 135 -7.33 0.55 11.47
N LEU A 136 -6.29 -0.21 11.16
CA LEU A 136 -6.19 -1.65 11.41
C LEU A 136 -6.15 -1.98 12.92
N GLU A 137 -5.56 -1.13 13.75
CA GLU A 137 -5.57 -1.26 15.21
C GLU A 137 -7.00 -1.33 15.79
N LYS A 138 -7.99 -0.67 15.16
CA LYS A 138 -9.39 -0.70 15.58
C LYS A 138 -10.07 -2.06 15.37
N PHE A 139 -9.41 -2.98 14.69
CA PHE A 139 -9.86 -4.34 14.39
C PHE A 139 -8.95 -5.41 15.03
N ASP A 140 -8.06 -5.01 15.93
CA ASP A 140 -7.07 -5.92 16.53
C ASP A 140 -6.23 -6.69 15.49
N CYS A 141 -6.01 -6.08 14.32
CA CYS A 141 -5.20 -6.67 13.26
C CYS A 141 -3.71 -6.66 13.60
N SER A 142 -3.00 -7.68 13.15
CA SER A 142 -1.54 -7.67 13.14
C SER A 142 -1.02 -7.36 11.72
N VAL A 143 -0.18 -6.33 11.59
CA VAL A 143 0.46 -5.97 10.32
C VAL A 143 1.65 -6.90 10.10
N THR A 144 1.59 -7.73 9.06
CA THR A 144 2.67 -8.66 8.70
C THR A 144 3.76 -8.01 7.86
N GLY A 145 3.43 -6.89 7.23
CA GLY A 145 4.37 -6.09 6.45
C GLY A 145 3.70 -5.03 5.61
N ILE A 146 4.55 -4.27 4.93
CA ILE A 146 4.21 -3.23 3.97
C ILE A 146 4.96 -3.57 2.68
N ALA A 147 4.25 -3.64 1.54
CA ALA A 147 4.82 -3.95 0.25
C ALA A 147 4.52 -2.83 -0.75
N THR A 148 5.55 -2.32 -1.44
CA THR A 148 5.43 -1.19 -2.37
C THR A 148 6.39 -1.30 -3.55
N ILE A 149 6.03 -0.68 -4.68
CA ILE A 149 6.94 -0.56 -5.83
C ILE A 149 8.08 0.39 -5.48
N GLY A 150 7.77 1.56 -4.94
CA GLY A 150 8.77 2.55 -4.60
C GLY A 150 8.55 3.24 -3.27
N ALA A 151 9.62 3.82 -2.72
CA ALA A 151 9.57 4.59 -1.50
C ALA A 151 10.67 5.65 -1.42
N ASP A 152 10.33 6.80 -0.85
CA ASP A 152 11.29 7.80 -0.43
C ASP A 152 12.01 7.34 0.83
N ILE A 153 13.31 7.62 0.91
CA ILE A 153 14.10 7.32 2.10
C ILE A 153 13.91 8.47 3.11
N ASN A 154 13.35 8.14 4.26
CA ASN A 154 13.21 9.03 5.40
C ASN A 154 13.25 8.21 6.69
N GLU A 155 13.33 8.87 7.85
CA GLU A 155 13.41 8.19 9.16
C GLU A 155 12.32 7.13 9.37
N ARG A 156 11.10 7.39 8.90
CA ARG A 156 9.97 6.48 9.07
C ARG A 156 10.06 5.24 8.20
N THR A 157 10.35 5.44 6.91
CA THR A 157 10.49 4.32 5.98
C THR A 157 11.71 3.48 6.34
N GLN A 158 12.80 4.12 6.80
CA GLN A 158 13.98 3.42 7.30
C GLN A 158 13.65 2.60 8.57
N ALA A 159 12.91 3.16 9.54
CA ALA A 159 12.51 2.42 10.73
C ALA A 159 11.71 1.15 10.41
N TRP A 160 10.83 1.18 9.42
CA TRP A 160 10.09 -0.03 8.98
C TRP A 160 11.01 -1.06 8.30
N VAL A 161 12.02 -0.59 7.57
CA VAL A 161 13.07 -1.48 7.00
C VAL A 161 13.83 -2.17 8.10
N ASP A 162 14.29 -1.42 9.10
CA ASP A 162 15.08 -1.95 10.23
C ASP A 162 14.28 -2.96 11.06
N GLN A 163 12.96 -2.79 11.12
CA GLN A 163 12.02 -3.72 11.76
C GLN A 163 11.70 -4.96 10.89
N GLY A 164 12.18 -5.02 9.66
CA GLY A 164 11.84 -6.12 8.73
C GLY A 164 10.38 -6.10 8.25
N LEU A 165 9.68 -4.98 8.41
CA LEU A 165 8.27 -4.81 8.03
C LEU A 165 8.09 -4.29 6.59
N PHE A 166 9.14 -3.82 5.93
CA PHE A 166 9.03 -3.07 4.68
C PHE A 166 9.73 -3.75 3.51
N THR A 167 8.95 -4.16 2.53
CA THR A 167 9.42 -4.68 1.24
C THR A 167 9.19 -3.65 0.16
N CYS A 168 10.27 -3.16 -0.46
CA CYS A 168 10.24 -2.17 -1.52
C CYS A 168 11.18 -2.58 -2.65
N ILE A 169 10.75 -2.43 -3.91
CA ILE A 169 11.57 -2.76 -5.07
C ILE A 169 12.53 -1.62 -5.38
N CYS A 170 12.04 -0.38 -5.41
CA CYS A 170 12.77 0.82 -5.78
C CYS A 170 12.88 1.76 -4.57
N ARG A 171 14.10 2.03 -4.08
CA ARG A 171 14.35 2.93 -2.95
C ARG A 171 15.24 4.08 -3.36
N GLY A 172 14.86 5.29 -2.97
CA GLY A 172 15.71 6.48 -3.07
C GLY A 172 16.10 6.83 -4.49
N PHE A 173 15.18 7.42 -5.23
CA PHE A 173 15.47 8.09 -6.49
C PHE A 173 15.66 9.58 -6.26
#